data_619de224257add2d6e298d62381ce15f
#
_entry.id   619de224257add2d6e298d62381ce15f
#
_cell.length_a   1.000
_cell.length_b   1.000
_cell.length_c   1.000
_cell.angle_alpha   90.00
_cell.angle_beta   90.00
_cell.angle_gamma   90.00
#
_symmetry.space_group_name_H-M   'P 1'
#
loop_
_entity.id
_entity.type
_entity.pdbx_description
1 polymer ?
#
loop_
_entity_poly.entity_id
_entity_poly.type
_entity_poly.pdbx_seq_one_letter_code
_entity_poly.pdbx_strand_id
1 'polypeptide(L)'
;MSLTWRSDDPPPVFRREAGHLPRVILRGGLLSLVILAGVLATLPLRLIERPLHGVQRPWSPAITQWVCRCAFAVLGLRHRIEGRPMTGPGAVVSNHVSWLDILALNARKRVYFVAKSEVAGWPGIGALAQLTGTVFIRREAREAKAQTAIFAERLGAGHRLLFF
;
A
#
# COMPACT_ATOMS: atom_id res chain seq x y z
N MET A 1 9.76 30.00 3.75
CA MET A 1 8.67 29.96 4.74
C MET A 1 8.16 28.54 4.78
N SER A 2 8.40 27.81 5.85
CA SER A 2 7.79 26.49 6.04
C SER A 2 6.34 26.67 6.43
N LEU A 3 5.42 26.28 5.56
CA LEU A 3 4.00 26.19 5.89
C LEU A 3 3.80 25.04 6.86
N THR A 4 4.08 25.27 8.13
CA THR A 4 3.72 24.35 9.19
C THR A 4 2.25 24.60 9.50
N TRP A 5 1.42 23.59 9.38
CA TRP A 5 0.03 23.67 9.77
C TRP A 5 -0.02 23.91 11.28
N ARG A 6 -0.44 25.10 11.69
CA ARG A 6 -0.70 25.43 13.08
C ARG A 6 -2.22 25.44 13.24
N SER A 7 -2.73 24.50 13.99
CA SER A 7 -4.07 24.58 14.56
C SER A 7 -3.95 25.27 15.90
N ASP A 8 -4.68 26.34 16.10
CA ASP A 8 -4.77 27.00 17.41
C ASP A 8 -5.67 26.21 18.39
N ASP A 9 -6.37 25.20 17.87
CA ASP A 9 -7.17 24.30 18.70
C ASP A 9 -6.27 23.22 19.32
N PRO A 10 -6.40 22.96 20.64
CA PRO A 10 -5.69 21.86 21.26
C PRO A 10 -6.12 20.53 20.64
N PRO A 11 -5.20 19.57 20.49
CA PRO A 11 -5.55 18.27 19.93
C PRO A 11 -6.66 17.63 20.77
N PRO A 12 -7.64 16.97 20.14
CA PRO A 12 -8.75 16.35 20.87
C PRO A 12 -8.22 15.33 21.87
N VAL A 13 -8.64 15.47 23.12
CA VAL A 13 -8.27 14.53 24.17
C VAL A 13 -8.95 13.19 23.92
N PHE A 14 -8.17 12.20 23.54
CA PHE A 14 -8.67 10.85 23.28
C PHE A 14 -8.98 10.16 24.63
N ARG A 15 -10.25 10.13 25.02
CA ARG A 15 -10.70 9.35 26.17
C ARG A 15 -10.88 7.88 25.77
N ARG A 16 -10.09 7.00 26.36
CA ARG A 16 -10.26 5.55 26.21
C ARG A 16 -11.47 5.13 27.04
N GLU A 17 -12.60 4.92 26.41
CA GLU A 17 -13.76 4.33 27.06
C GLU A 17 -13.68 2.79 26.90
N ALA A 18 -13.84 2.08 28.02
CA ALA A 18 -13.78 0.60 28.04
C ALA A 18 -14.82 -0.03 27.09
N GLY A 19 -15.94 0.66 26.84
CA GLY A 19 -16.95 0.21 25.89
C GLY A 19 -16.51 0.12 24.43
N HIS A 20 -15.37 0.71 24.06
CA HIS A 20 -14.82 0.60 22.71
C HIS A 20 -13.98 -0.68 22.50
N LEU A 21 -13.53 -1.34 23.57
CA LEU A 21 -12.63 -2.50 23.47
C LEU A 21 -13.20 -3.68 22.65
N PRO A 22 -14.47 -4.11 22.83
CA PRO A 22 -15.03 -5.18 22.01
C PRO A 22 -15.03 -4.85 20.51
N ARG A 23 -15.33 -3.59 20.16
CA ARG A 23 -15.30 -3.13 18.77
C ARG A 23 -13.89 -3.14 18.20
N VAL A 24 -12.89 -2.74 18.96
CA VAL A 24 -11.48 -2.76 18.54
C VAL A 24 -11.01 -4.19 18.32
N ILE A 25 -11.30 -5.11 19.24
CA ILE A 25 -10.95 -6.53 19.13
C ILE A 25 -11.63 -7.15 17.91
N LEU A 26 -12.93 -6.93 17.74
CA LEU A 26 -13.68 -7.48 16.61
C LEU A 26 -13.14 -6.97 15.26
N ARG A 27 -12.99 -5.65 15.12
CA ARG A 27 -12.47 -5.07 13.88
C ARG A 27 -11.02 -5.44 13.62
N GLY A 28 -10.18 -5.48 14.66
CA GLY A 28 -8.80 -5.93 14.55
C GLY A 28 -8.70 -7.39 14.13
N GLY A 29 -9.50 -8.27 14.72
CA GLY A 29 -9.59 -9.69 14.35
C GLY A 29 -10.05 -9.88 12.90
N LEU A 30 -11.14 -9.20 12.51
CA LEU A 30 -11.65 -9.26 11.13
C LEU A 30 -10.62 -8.72 10.12
N LEU A 31 -9.93 -7.61 10.44
CA LEU A 31 -8.89 -7.06 9.58
C LEU A 31 -7.73 -8.05 9.41
N SER A 32 -7.31 -8.69 10.51
CA SER A 32 -6.25 -9.72 10.47
C SER A 32 -6.66 -10.91 9.61
N LEU A 33 -7.91 -11.37 9.72
CA LEU A 33 -8.45 -12.46 8.89
C LEU A 33 -8.48 -12.07 7.40
N VAL A 34 -8.90 -10.86 7.06
CA VAL A 34 -8.91 -10.36 5.67
C VAL A 34 -7.49 -10.31 5.10
N ILE A 35 -6.52 -9.81 5.87
CA ILE A 35 -5.12 -9.76 5.43
C ILE A 35 -4.57 -11.18 5.25
N LEU A 36 -4.80 -12.07 6.21
CA LEU A 36 -4.35 -13.46 6.13
C LEU A 36 -4.94 -14.18 4.92
N ALA A 37 -6.24 -14.05 4.69
CA ALA A 37 -6.90 -14.62 3.51
C ALA A 37 -6.30 -14.07 2.20
N GLY A 38 -6.02 -12.77 2.15
CA GLY A 38 -5.32 -12.14 1.02
C GLY A 38 -3.92 -12.69 0.80
N VAL A 39 -3.14 -12.89 1.85
CA VAL A 39 -1.80 -13.51 1.78
C VAL A 39 -1.89 -14.94 1.27
N LEU A 40 -2.78 -15.76 1.86
CA LEU A 40 -2.97 -17.17 1.48
C LEU A 40 -3.45 -17.31 0.03
N ALA A 41 -4.24 -16.39 -0.48
CA ALA A 41 -4.66 -16.39 -1.88
C ALA A 41 -3.56 -15.88 -2.82
N THR A 42 -2.79 -14.88 -2.39
CA THR A 42 -1.76 -14.26 -3.23
C THR A 42 -0.51 -15.13 -3.38
N LEU A 43 -0.09 -15.82 -2.32
CA LEU A 43 1.12 -16.64 -2.34
C LEU A 43 1.11 -17.71 -3.44
N PRO A 44 0.13 -18.65 -3.50
CA PRO A 44 0.10 -19.68 -4.55
C PRO A 44 -0.08 -19.05 -5.94
N LEU A 45 -0.89 -17.99 -6.03
CA LEU A 45 -1.08 -17.29 -7.29
C LEU A 45 0.24 -16.70 -7.81
N ARG A 46 1.06 -16.13 -6.93
CA ARG A 46 2.38 -15.60 -7.30
C ARG A 46 3.39 -16.67 -7.69
N LEU A 47 3.30 -17.86 -7.13
CA LEU A 47 4.12 -18.99 -7.56
C LEU A 47 3.87 -19.38 -9.02
N ILE A 48 2.64 -19.21 -9.50
CA ILE A 48 2.23 -19.45 -10.88
C ILE A 48 2.51 -18.21 -11.76
N GLU A 49 2.10 -17.02 -11.29
CA GLU A 49 2.17 -15.78 -12.05
C GLU A 49 3.62 -15.34 -12.36
N ARG A 50 4.54 -15.54 -11.39
CA ARG A 50 5.92 -15.10 -11.53
C ARG A 50 6.68 -15.80 -12.67
N PRO A 51 6.66 -17.12 -12.81
CA PRO A 51 7.32 -17.79 -13.94
C PRO A 51 6.66 -17.51 -15.29
N LEU A 52 5.34 -17.30 -15.32
CA LEU A 52 4.59 -17.06 -16.56
C LEU A 52 4.67 -15.62 -17.06
N HIS A 53 4.67 -14.66 -16.16
CA HIS A 53 4.51 -13.23 -16.48
C HIS A 53 5.63 -12.34 -15.91
N GLY A 54 6.62 -12.90 -15.22
CA GLY A 54 7.76 -12.16 -14.69
C GLY A 54 7.34 -11.00 -13.77
N VAL A 55 7.69 -9.79 -14.21
CA VAL A 55 7.38 -8.55 -13.48
C VAL A 55 5.91 -8.16 -13.59
N GLN A 56 5.28 -8.53 -14.71
CA GLN A 56 3.86 -8.29 -14.90
C GLN A 56 3.05 -9.07 -13.87
N ARG A 57 1.98 -8.46 -13.40
CA ARG A 57 1.10 -9.02 -12.37
C ARG A 57 -0.35 -8.90 -12.82
N PRO A 58 -0.80 -9.75 -13.74
CA PRO A 58 -2.16 -9.62 -14.29
C PRO A 58 -3.25 -9.89 -13.25
N TRP A 59 -3.01 -10.80 -12.29
CA TRP A 59 -4.04 -11.30 -11.40
C TRP A 59 -3.86 -10.88 -9.93
N SER A 60 -2.65 -11.02 -9.37
CA SER A 60 -2.40 -10.79 -7.93
C SER A 60 -2.79 -9.39 -7.42
N PRO A 61 -2.68 -8.29 -8.20
CA PRO A 61 -3.12 -6.98 -7.72
C PRO A 61 -4.63 -6.87 -7.47
N ALA A 62 -5.45 -7.72 -8.13
CA ALA A 62 -6.88 -7.73 -7.87
C ALA A 62 -7.20 -8.21 -6.45
N ILE A 63 -6.44 -9.19 -5.95
CA ILE A 63 -6.54 -9.67 -4.56
C ILE A 63 -6.16 -8.53 -3.61
N THR A 64 -5.04 -7.85 -3.85
CA THR A 64 -4.62 -6.70 -3.04
C THR A 64 -5.70 -5.62 -2.98
N GLN A 65 -6.32 -5.27 -4.13
CA GLN A 65 -7.41 -4.31 -4.17
C GLN A 65 -8.63 -4.77 -3.36
N TRP A 66 -8.97 -6.05 -3.48
CA TRP A 66 -10.08 -6.63 -2.72
C TRP A 66 -9.82 -6.56 -1.21
N VAL A 67 -8.63 -6.98 -0.76
CA VAL A 67 -8.20 -6.88 0.65
C VAL A 67 -8.30 -5.44 1.15
N CYS A 68 -7.81 -4.47 0.39
CA CYS A 68 -7.86 -3.05 0.77
C CYS A 68 -9.31 -2.54 0.91
N ARG A 69 -10.21 -2.94 0.01
CA ARG A 69 -11.64 -2.58 0.08
C ARG A 69 -12.32 -3.20 1.29
N CYS A 70 -12.07 -4.48 1.56
CA CYS A 70 -12.56 -5.16 2.75
C CYS A 70 -12.04 -4.51 4.03
N ALA A 71 -10.75 -4.14 4.07
CA ALA A 71 -10.16 -3.44 5.20
C ALA A 71 -10.87 -2.11 5.50
N PHE A 72 -11.18 -1.33 4.46
CA PHE A 72 -11.97 -0.09 4.62
C PHE A 72 -13.37 -0.36 5.18
N ALA A 73 -14.05 -1.38 4.69
CA ALA A 73 -15.38 -1.76 5.19
C ALA A 73 -15.33 -2.19 6.66
N VAL A 74 -14.35 -3.04 7.03
CA VAL A 74 -14.15 -3.51 8.41
C VAL A 74 -13.85 -2.35 9.36
N LEU A 75 -12.99 -1.41 8.92
CA LEU A 75 -12.65 -0.22 9.70
C LEU A 75 -13.80 0.80 9.77
N GLY A 76 -14.80 0.68 8.89
CA GLY A 76 -15.92 1.61 8.78
C GLY A 76 -15.51 2.95 8.17
N LEU A 77 -14.45 2.96 7.35
CA LEU A 77 -13.94 4.16 6.69
C LEU A 77 -14.67 4.41 5.38
N ARG A 78 -15.09 5.64 5.16
CA ARG A 78 -15.65 6.09 3.89
C ARG A 78 -14.53 6.67 3.01
N HIS A 79 -14.56 6.34 1.73
CA HIS A 79 -13.57 6.77 0.76
C HIS A 79 -14.25 7.56 -0.35
N ARG A 80 -13.98 8.85 -0.41
CA ARG A 80 -14.43 9.74 -1.49
C ARG A 80 -13.27 9.99 -2.44
N ILE A 81 -13.54 9.93 -3.74
CA ILE A 81 -12.55 10.18 -4.79
C ILE A 81 -13.09 11.31 -5.67
N GLU A 82 -12.22 12.27 -5.93
CA GLU A 82 -12.47 13.37 -6.83
C GLU A 82 -11.45 13.34 -7.96
N GLY A 83 -11.86 13.75 -9.16
CA GLY A 83 -11.01 13.78 -10.34
C GLY A 83 -10.99 12.49 -11.16
N ARG A 84 -10.15 12.50 -12.20
CA ARG A 84 -10.00 11.35 -13.11
C ARG A 84 -8.71 10.59 -12.80
N PRO A 85 -8.79 9.28 -12.58
CA PRO A 85 -7.59 8.49 -12.31
C PRO A 85 -6.72 8.36 -13.57
N MET A 86 -5.41 8.38 -13.40
CA MET A 86 -4.45 8.11 -14.48
C MET A 86 -4.73 6.77 -15.14
N THR A 87 -4.76 6.71 -16.47
CA THR A 87 -5.10 5.50 -17.23
C THR A 87 -3.89 4.66 -17.64
N GLY A 88 -2.76 5.28 -17.94
CA GLY A 88 -1.52 4.62 -18.38
C GLY A 88 -0.57 4.24 -17.25
N PRO A 89 0.61 3.66 -17.57
CA PRO A 89 1.73 3.56 -16.66
C PRO A 89 2.30 4.95 -16.32
N GLY A 90 2.97 5.07 -15.19
CA GLY A 90 3.60 6.34 -14.81
C GLY A 90 3.87 6.46 -13.31
N ALA A 91 4.31 7.63 -12.89
CA ALA A 91 4.56 7.98 -11.51
C ALA A 91 3.34 8.66 -10.88
N VAL A 92 3.00 8.25 -9.68
CA VAL A 92 1.97 8.85 -8.83
C VAL A 92 2.67 9.37 -7.58
N VAL A 93 2.37 10.58 -7.16
CA VAL A 93 2.89 11.18 -5.93
C VAL A 93 1.74 11.42 -4.97
N SER A 94 1.94 11.11 -3.72
CA SER A 94 0.92 11.31 -2.68
C SER A 94 1.55 11.77 -1.37
N ASN A 95 0.80 12.52 -0.58
CA ASN A 95 1.15 12.75 0.82
C ASN A 95 1.08 11.44 1.60
N HIS A 96 1.94 11.30 2.62
CA HIS A 96 1.95 10.12 3.49
C HIS A 96 1.83 10.55 4.95
N VAL A 97 0.69 10.25 5.53
CA VAL A 97 0.37 10.61 6.91
C VAL A 97 0.18 9.37 7.78
N SER A 98 -0.29 8.26 7.17
CA SER A 98 -0.69 7.07 7.90
C SER A 98 -0.54 5.82 7.03
N TRP A 99 -0.36 4.65 7.66
CA TRP A 99 -0.43 3.35 7.00
C TRP A 99 -1.77 3.11 6.27
N LEU A 100 -2.82 3.84 6.64
CA LEU A 100 -4.12 3.82 5.95
C LEU A 100 -4.03 4.31 4.50
N ASP A 101 -3.05 5.15 4.17
CA ASP A 101 -2.84 5.66 2.81
C ASP A 101 -2.55 4.52 1.84
N ILE A 102 -1.82 3.49 2.29
CA ILE A 102 -1.51 2.28 1.52
C ILE A 102 -2.80 1.55 1.12
N LEU A 103 -3.72 1.41 2.08
CA LEU A 103 -5.02 0.78 1.82
C LEU A 103 -5.89 1.66 0.92
N ALA A 104 -5.93 2.98 1.18
CA ALA A 104 -6.75 3.93 0.44
C ALA A 104 -6.38 3.95 -1.05
N LEU A 105 -5.10 4.08 -1.33
CA LEU A 105 -4.59 4.19 -2.70
C LEU A 105 -4.77 2.88 -3.47
N ASN A 106 -4.46 1.73 -2.85
CA ASN A 106 -4.65 0.43 -3.50
C ASN A 106 -6.12 0.01 -3.63
N ALA A 107 -7.01 0.42 -2.74
CA ALA A 107 -8.42 0.06 -2.83
C ALA A 107 -9.07 0.48 -4.16
N ARG A 108 -8.56 1.53 -4.78
CA ARG A 108 -9.15 2.15 -5.96
C ARG A 108 -8.36 1.94 -7.24
N LYS A 109 -7.04 1.94 -7.17
CA LYS A 109 -6.18 1.81 -8.35
C LYS A 109 -5.03 0.86 -8.05
N ARG A 110 -4.66 0.05 -9.04
CA ARG A 110 -3.46 -0.77 -8.93
C ARG A 110 -2.24 0.14 -8.97
N VAL A 111 -1.59 0.31 -7.83
CA VAL A 111 -0.35 1.07 -7.68
C VAL A 111 0.69 0.21 -6.96
N TYR A 112 1.95 0.45 -7.27
CA TYR A 112 3.09 -0.23 -6.64
C TYR A 112 3.90 0.81 -5.89
N PHE A 113 4.02 0.64 -4.60
CA PHE A 113 4.73 1.57 -3.75
C PHE A 113 6.23 1.52 -3.99
N VAL A 114 6.87 2.68 -3.93
CA VAL A 114 8.31 2.81 -3.85
C VAL A 114 8.66 3.15 -2.42
N ALA A 115 9.37 2.25 -1.75
CA ALA A 115 9.72 2.36 -0.34
C ALA A 115 11.22 2.29 -0.13
N LYS A 116 11.68 2.77 1.02
CA LYS A 116 13.08 2.62 1.45
C LYS A 116 13.42 1.14 1.65
N SER A 117 14.63 0.74 1.34
CA SER A 117 15.13 -0.64 1.50
C SER A 117 15.02 -1.16 2.92
N GLU A 118 15.10 -0.30 3.94
CA GLU A 118 14.99 -0.67 5.35
C GLU A 118 13.62 -1.28 5.68
N VAL A 119 12.57 -0.85 4.99
CA VAL A 119 11.20 -1.36 5.17
C VAL A 119 11.12 -2.86 4.82
N ALA A 120 11.95 -3.33 3.91
CA ALA A 120 12.01 -4.76 3.56
C ALA A 120 12.39 -5.66 4.75
N GLY A 121 13.15 -5.12 5.71
CA GLY A 121 13.56 -5.82 6.93
C GLY A 121 12.54 -5.76 8.07
N TRP A 122 11.43 -5.04 7.93
CA TRP A 122 10.44 -4.94 9.00
C TRP A 122 9.62 -6.24 9.14
N PRO A 123 9.54 -6.81 10.36
CA PRO A 123 8.80 -8.06 10.58
C PRO A 123 7.36 -7.99 10.07
N GLY A 124 6.97 -8.95 9.26
CA GLY A 124 5.64 -9.05 8.65
C GLY A 124 5.38 -8.02 7.55
N ILE A 125 5.67 -6.74 7.79
CA ILE A 125 5.44 -5.65 6.84
C ILE A 125 6.32 -5.79 5.61
N GLY A 126 7.61 -6.11 5.77
CA GLY A 126 8.53 -6.31 4.66
C GLY A 126 8.09 -7.44 3.73
N ALA A 127 7.68 -8.57 4.30
CA ALA A 127 7.18 -9.71 3.54
C ALA A 127 5.89 -9.35 2.78
N LEU A 128 4.95 -8.66 3.43
CA LEU A 128 3.70 -8.21 2.80
C LEU A 128 3.97 -7.21 1.67
N ALA A 129 4.89 -6.27 1.88
CA ALA A 129 5.28 -5.30 0.86
C ALA A 129 5.94 -5.98 -0.36
N GLN A 130 6.82 -6.97 -0.14
CA GLN A 130 7.40 -7.78 -1.22
C GLN A 130 6.32 -8.56 -1.98
N LEU A 131 5.42 -9.20 -1.27
CA LEU A 131 4.33 -9.99 -1.85
C LEU A 131 3.43 -9.12 -2.73
N THR A 132 3.11 -7.90 -2.30
CA THR A 132 2.28 -6.95 -3.05
C THR A 132 3.03 -6.20 -4.15
N GLY A 133 4.36 -6.36 -4.25
CA GLY A 133 5.18 -5.85 -5.36
C GLY A 133 5.77 -4.47 -5.14
N THR A 134 5.91 -4.04 -3.89
CA THR A 134 6.65 -2.82 -3.53
C THR A 134 8.05 -2.84 -4.11
N VAL A 135 8.50 -1.72 -4.66
CA VAL A 135 9.85 -1.51 -5.15
C VAL A 135 10.66 -0.90 -4.01
N PHE A 136 11.72 -1.59 -3.59
CA PHE A 136 12.60 -1.08 -2.55
C PHE A 136 13.79 -0.36 -3.16
N ILE A 137 14.11 0.82 -2.67
CA ILE A 137 15.21 1.64 -3.13
C ILE A 137 16.12 2.06 -1.97
N ARG A 138 17.41 2.18 -2.26
CA ARG A 138 18.37 2.86 -1.40
C ARG A 138 18.58 4.28 -1.92
N ARG A 139 18.58 5.26 -1.04
CA ARG A 139 18.77 6.67 -1.42
C ARG A 139 20.28 7.00 -1.53
N GLU A 140 21.00 6.19 -2.31
CA GLU A 140 22.42 6.38 -2.56
C GLU A 140 22.67 6.72 -4.02
N ALA A 141 23.46 7.76 -4.28
CA ALA A 141 23.73 8.24 -5.65
C ALA A 141 24.33 7.15 -6.55
N ARG A 142 25.17 6.26 -5.99
CA ARG A 142 25.78 5.13 -6.72
C ARG A 142 24.75 4.12 -7.24
N GLU A 143 23.58 4.04 -6.62
CA GLU A 143 22.51 3.11 -7.02
C GLU A 143 21.48 3.73 -7.98
N ALA A 144 21.58 5.03 -8.25
CA ALA A 144 20.61 5.76 -9.07
C ALA A 144 20.41 5.12 -10.45
N LYS A 145 21.49 4.67 -11.10
CA LYS A 145 21.42 4.02 -12.42
C LYS A 145 20.66 2.68 -12.37
N ALA A 146 20.93 1.86 -11.35
CA ALA A 146 20.23 0.59 -11.16
C ALA A 146 18.74 0.81 -10.84
N GLN A 147 18.43 1.80 -10.03
CA GLN A 147 17.04 2.16 -9.70
C GLN A 147 16.29 2.66 -10.94
N THR A 148 16.94 3.47 -11.78
CA THR A 148 16.35 3.92 -13.04
C THR A 148 15.98 2.74 -13.94
N ALA A 149 16.83 1.73 -14.03
CA ALA A 149 16.55 0.52 -14.80
C ALA A 149 15.34 -0.25 -14.24
N ILE A 150 15.24 -0.40 -12.92
CA ILE A 150 14.08 -1.03 -12.26
C ILE A 150 12.80 -0.25 -12.56
N PHE A 151 12.83 1.08 -12.47
CA PHE A 151 11.66 1.89 -12.77
C PHE A 151 11.25 1.78 -14.24
N ALA A 152 12.21 1.80 -15.17
CA ALA A 152 11.95 1.62 -16.60
C ALA A 152 11.30 0.26 -16.90
N GLU A 153 11.81 -0.83 -16.30
CA GLU A 153 11.23 -2.16 -16.41
C GLU A 153 9.79 -2.19 -15.90
N ARG A 154 9.54 -1.62 -14.73
CA ARG A 154 8.21 -1.57 -14.13
C ARG A 154 7.22 -0.75 -14.95
N LEU A 155 7.64 0.41 -15.43
CA LEU A 155 6.82 1.27 -16.29
C LEU A 155 6.54 0.60 -17.64
N GLY A 156 7.53 -0.06 -18.22
CA GLY A 156 7.36 -0.87 -19.44
C GLY A 156 6.39 -2.05 -19.26
N ALA A 157 6.32 -2.61 -18.05
CA ALA A 157 5.33 -3.63 -17.68
C ALA A 157 3.91 -3.06 -17.41
N GLY A 158 3.70 -1.77 -17.63
CA GLY A 158 2.40 -1.11 -17.44
C GLY A 158 2.09 -0.71 -16.00
N HIS A 159 3.09 -0.72 -15.12
CA HIS A 159 2.90 -0.40 -13.71
C HIS A 159 2.76 1.11 -13.46
N ARG A 160 2.06 1.44 -12.38
CA ARG A 160 2.01 2.78 -11.79
C ARG A 160 2.81 2.75 -10.49
N LEU A 161 3.90 3.50 -10.46
CA LEU A 161 4.77 3.60 -9.29
C LEU A 161 4.31 4.75 -8.41
N LEU A 162 4.13 4.48 -7.12
CA LEU A 162 3.67 5.48 -6.17
C LEU A 162 4.79 5.85 -5.20
N PHE A 163 5.03 7.14 -5.11
CA PHE A 163 6.04 7.75 -4.24
C PHE A 163 5.38 8.58 -3.14
N PHE A 164 5.96 8.51 -1.93
CA PHE A 164 5.62 9.34 -0.78
C PHE A 164 6.71 10.33 -0.45
#